data_94801a97e4dbece04b60c94f9b2a273f
#
_entry.id   94801a97e4dbece04b60c94f9b2a273f
#
_cell.length_a   1.000
_cell.length_b   1.000
_cell.length_c   1.000
_cell.angle_alpha   90.00
_cell.angle_beta   90.00
_cell.angle_gamma   90.00
#
_symmetry.space_group_name_H-M   'P 1'
#
loop_
_entity.id
_entity.type
_entity.pdbx_description
1 polymer ?
#
loop_
_entity_poly.entity_id
_entity_poly.type
_entity_poly.pdbx_seq_one_letter_code
_entity_poly.pdbx_strand_id
1 'polypeptide(L)'
;MAKTPDGVSLKSDLTGDVAVVTGATRGIGAEIAAALGELGATVYAGARDPDDVTAPDQHALQMDVTDDGEVREAIDRIEREQGSLDVVVNNAGVFPRSGPLHEMDLSDFDRTMAVNLRGPVAVTKHALPLLLEGTGSRVVTLSSGLGRFTDGGMDGGYPAYRLSKVGVGGLTAYLDAEYGDQGLVANAVSPGWVRTEMGGDDAPRSPSKGAETPVWLARFAPGSPSGRLWKDHERISW
;
A
#
# COMPACT_ATOMS: atom_id res chain seq x y z
N MET A 1 6.71 19.21 -18.15
CA MET A 1 6.38 17.78 -17.92
C MET A 1 7.50 17.19 -17.07
N ALA A 2 7.18 16.60 -15.93
CA ALA A 2 8.19 15.88 -15.14
C ALA A 2 8.71 14.71 -15.99
N LYS A 3 10.04 14.53 -16.02
CA LYS A 3 10.69 13.46 -16.78
C LYS A 3 10.30 12.12 -16.10
N THR A 4 9.65 11.23 -16.84
CA THR A 4 9.36 9.88 -16.33
C THR A 4 10.69 9.17 -16.06
N PRO A 5 10.90 8.56 -14.88
CA PRO A 5 12.12 7.83 -14.58
C PRO A 5 12.40 6.73 -15.62
N ASP A 6 13.67 6.41 -15.83
CA ASP A 6 14.08 5.41 -16.83
C ASP A 6 13.42 4.05 -16.57
N GLY A 7 12.87 3.45 -17.61
CA GLY A 7 12.21 2.15 -17.58
C GLY A 7 10.76 2.15 -17.09
N VAL A 8 10.18 3.30 -16.75
CA VAL A 8 8.77 3.39 -16.34
C VAL A 8 7.87 3.54 -17.55
N SER A 9 6.92 2.62 -17.70
CA SER A 9 5.77 2.71 -18.59
C SER A 9 4.49 2.80 -17.78
N LEU A 10 3.54 3.63 -18.19
CA LEU A 10 2.28 3.84 -17.49
C LEU A 10 1.09 3.44 -18.37
N LYS A 11 0.11 2.78 -17.80
CA LYS A 11 -1.23 2.66 -18.40
C LYS A 11 -1.84 4.07 -18.48
N SER A 12 -2.53 4.38 -19.57
CA SER A 12 -3.24 5.66 -19.74
C SER A 12 -4.38 5.82 -18.73
N ASP A 13 -5.11 4.73 -18.52
CA ASP A 13 -6.21 4.57 -17.60
C ASP A 13 -6.19 3.17 -16.99
N LEU A 14 -7.14 2.87 -16.13
CA LEU A 14 -7.31 1.59 -15.44
C LEU A 14 -8.67 0.95 -15.76
N THR A 15 -9.26 1.31 -16.89
CA THR A 15 -10.54 0.73 -17.33
C THR A 15 -10.40 -0.78 -17.49
N GLY A 16 -11.25 -1.52 -16.78
CA GLY A 16 -11.23 -2.98 -16.72
C GLY A 16 -10.28 -3.56 -15.65
N ASP A 17 -9.47 -2.74 -14.98
CA ASP A 17 -8.67 -3.21 -13.83
C ASP A 17 -9.53 -3.24 -12.56
N VAL A 18 -9.31 -4.25 -11.73
CA VAL A 18 -9.89 -4.40 -10.39
C VAL A 18 -8.83 -4.07 -9.36
N ALA A 19 -9.17 -3.18 -8.44
CA ALA A 19 -8.26 -2.71 -7.41
C ALA A 19 -8.83 -2.91 -6.00
N VAL A 20 -8.01 -3.33 -5.05
CA VAL A 20 -8.33 -3.30 -3.62
C VAL A 20 -7.40 -2.34 -2.89
N VAL A 21 -7.98 -1.47 -2.04
CA VAL A 21 -7.24 -0.52 -1.21
C VAL A 21 -7.58 -0.77 0.25
N THR A 22 -6.60 -1.14 1.08
CA THR A 22 -6.83 -1.36 2.51
C THR A 22 -6.82 -0.04 3.29
N GLY A 23 -7.73 0.10 4.28
CA GLY A 23 -7.85 1.34 5.06
C GLY A 23 -8.29 2.53 4.21
N ALA A 24 -9.28 2.32 3.33
CA ALA A 24 -9.71 3.29 2.33
C ALA A 24 -10.76 4.31 2.79
N THR A 25 -11.17 4.31 4.06
CA THR A 25 -12.26 5.16 4.56
C THR A 25 -11.88 6.63 4.75
N ARG A 26 -10.58 6.92 4.88
CA ARG A 26 -10.09 8.28 5.15
C ARG A 26 -8.63 8.49 4.72
N GLY A 27 -8.19 9.75 4.76
CA GLY A 27 -6.80 10.14 4.54
C GLY A 27 -6.27 9.70 3.18
N ILE A 28 -5.03 9.16 3.16
CA ILE A 28 -4.36 8.76 1.92
C ILE A 28 -5.12 7.62 1.22
N GLY A 29 -5.65 6.65 1.98
CA GLY A 29 -6.37 5.51 1.41
C GLY A 29 -7.63 5.90 0.66
N ALA A 30 -8.43 6.83 1.21
CA ALA A 30 -9.61 7.34 0.53
C ALA A 30 -9.26 8.09 -0.77
N GLU A 31 -8.21 8.91 -0.74
CA GLU A 31 -7.74 9.63 -1.94
C GLU A 31 -7.19 8.68 -3.02
N ILE A 32 -6.49 7.60 -2.60
CA ILE A 32 -6.04 6.56 -3.54
C ILE A 32 -7.24 5.87 -4.18
N ALA A 33 -8.21 5.43 -3.36
CA ALA A 33 -9.40 4.73 -3.85
C ALA A 33 -10.20 5.59 -4.84
N ALA A 34 -10.42 6.88 -4.51
CA ALA A 34 -11.09 7.83 -5.40
C ALA A 34 -10.33 8.01 -6.72
N ALA A 35 -9.02 8.25 -6.66
CA ALA A 35 -8.22 8.49 -7.86
C ALA A 35 -8.10 7.24 -8.76
N LEU A 36 -8.10 6.03 -8.20
CA LEU A 36 -8.17 4.80 -9.01
C LEU A 36 -9.52 4.64 -9.69
N GLY A 37 -10.62 4.99 -9.01
CA GLY A 37 -11.98 5.04 -9.61
C GLY A 37 -12.08 6.06 -10.73
N GLU A 38 -11.55 7.28 -10.55
CA GLU A 38 -11.47 8.30 -11.60
C GLU A 38 -10.67 7.86 -12.84
N LEU A 39 -9.71 6.95 -12.65
CA LEU A 39 -8.96 6.33 -13.75
C LEU A 39 -9.69 5.14 -14.39
N GLY A 40 -10.89 4.80 -13.94
CA GLY A 40 -11.76 3.76 -14.52
C GLY A 40 -11.62 2.38 -13.89
N ALA A 41 -10.87 2.23 -12.78
CA ALA A 41 -10.79 0.95 -12.07
C ALA A 41 -12.09 0.63 -11.31
N THR A 42 -12.42 -0.65 -11.20
CA THR A 42 -13.38 -1.14 -10.21
C THR A 42 -12.68 -1.21 -8.85
N VAL A 43 -13.08 -0.37 -7.89
CA VAL A 43 -12.38 -0.21 -6.61
C VAL A 43 -13.12 -0.88 -5.47
N TYR A 44 -12.46 -1.78 -4.77
CA TYR A 44 -12.87 -2.35 -3.49
C TYR A 44 -12.19 -1.60 -2.35
N ALA A 45 -12.97 -0.87 -1.58
CA ALA A 45 -12.51 -0.07 -0.44
C ALA A 45 -12.55 -0.90 0.84
N GLY A 46 -11.39 -1.43 1.24
CA GLY A 46 -11.25 -2.24 2.45
C GLY A 46 -11.32 -1.42 3.73
N ALA A 47 -12.24 -1.77 4.61
CA ALA A 47 -12.50 -1.12 5.89
C ALA A 47 -12.86 -2.14 6.97
N ARG A 48 -12.58 -1.82 8.24
CA ARG A 48 -13.01 -2.64 9.38
C ARG A 48 -14.53 -2.58 9.56
N ASP A 49 -15.12 -1.42 9.29
CA ASP A 49 -16.55 -1.23 9.20
C ASP A 49 -16.86 -0.76 7.76
N PRO A 50 -17.56 -1.58 6.96
CA PRO A 50 -17.91 -1.22 5.58
C PRO A 50 -18.85 0.00 5.49
N ASP A 51 -19.58 0.33 6.54
CA ASP A 51 -20.46 1.51 6.57
C ASP A 51 -19.66 2.82 6.61
N ASP A 52 -18.36 2.77 6.97
CA ASP A 52 -17.44 3.91 6.87
C ASP A 52 -17.04 4.26 5.43
N VAL A 53 -17.33 3.39 4.46
CA VAL A 53 -17.08 3.66 3.03
C VAL A 53 -18.27 4.43 2.46
N THR A 54 -18.12 5.73 2.31
CA THR A 54 -19.21 6.63 1.89
C THR A 54 -19.20 7.00 0.41
N ALA A 55 -18.16 6.64 -0.33
CA ALA A 55 -18.05 6.91 -1.77
C ALA A 55 -18.98 5.96 -2.56
N PRO A 56 -19.97 6.48 -3.32
CA PRO A 56 -21.01 5.66 -3.96
C PRO A 56 -20.51 4.82 -5.13
N ASP A 57 -19.36 5.13 -5.67
CA ASP A 57 -18.69 4.49 -6.80
C ASP A 57 -17.66 3.43 -6.36
N GLN A 58 -17.54 3.19 -5.05
CA GLN A 58 -16.64 2.19 -4.50
C GLN A 58 -17.42 1.02 -3.88
N HIS A 59 -16.87 -0.18 -4.04
CA HIS A 59 -17.40 -1.37 -3.38
C HIS A 59 -16.88 -1.45 -1.95
N ALA A 60 -17.73 -1.20 -0.96
CA ALA A 60 -17.37 -1.37 0.44
C ALA A 60 -17.03 -2.85 0.73
N LEU A 61 -15.88 -3.08 1.36
CA LEU A 61 -15.34 -4.40 1.63
C LEU A 61 -14.90 -4.49 3.10
N GLN A 62 -15.61 -5.33 3.89
CA GLN A 62 -15.17 -5.59 5.25
C GLN A 62 -13.81 -6.29 5.24
N MET A 63 -12.82 -5.69 5.91
CA MET A 63 -11.46 -6.22 5.98
C MET A 63 -10.69 -5.61 7.15
N ASP A 64 -10.59 -6.32 8.27
CA ASP A 64 -9.51 -6.06 9.24
C ASP A 64 -8.26 -6.81 8.76
N VAL A 65 -7.22 -6.08 8.40
CA VAL A 65 -5.96 -6.67 7.89
C VAL A 65 -5.23 -7.53 8.94
N THR A 66 -5.65 -7.48 10.20
CA THR A 66 -5.10 -8.32 11.28
C THR A 66 -5.84 -9.65 11.44
N ASP A 67 -7.02 -9.80 10.84
CA ASP A 67 -7.80 -11.03 10.81
C ASP A 67 -7.61 -11.77 9.48
N ASP A 68 -6.97 -12.94 9.51
CA ASP A 68 -6.68 -13.74 8.32
C ASP A 68 -7.97 -14.27 7.64
N GLY A 69 -9.00 -14.52 8.43
CA GLY A 69 -10.30 -14.99 7.94
C GLY A 69 -11.04 -13.90 7.17
N GLU A 70 -11.11 -12.67 7.72
CA GLU A 70 -11.73 -11.52 7.03
C GLU A 70 -10.96 -11.16 5.76
N VAL A 71 -9.61 -11.16 5.80
CA VAL A 71 -8.79 -10.90 4.61
C VAL A 71 -9.07 -11.93 3.51
N ARG A 72 -9.11 -13.23 3.84
CA ARG A 72 -9.42 -14.27 2.87
C ARG A 72 -10.83 -14.11 2.30
N GLU A 73 -11.84 -13.91 3.14
CA GLU A 73 -13.23 -13.75 2.68
C GLU A 73 -13.41 -12.52 1.78
N ALA A 74 -12.69 -11.44 2.07
CA ALA A 74 -12.67 -10.24 1.25
C ALA A 74 -12.10 -10.52 -0.15
N ILE A 75 -10.98 -11.23 -0.25
CA ILE A 75 -10.39 -11.59 -1.56
C ILE A 75 -11.28 -12.60 -2.31
N ASP A 76 -11.81 -13.62 -1.62
CA ASP A 76 -12.77 -14.58 -2.19
C ASP A 76 -14.03 -13.88 -2.74
N ARG A 77 -14.48 -12.78 -2.11
CA ARG A 77 -15.57 -11.95 -2.61
C ARG A 77 -15.19 -11.26 -3.92
N ILE A 78 -14.00 -10.65 -4.00
CA ILE A 78 -13.52 -10.02 -5.24
C ILE A 78 -13.46 -11.06 -6.37
N GLU A 79 -12.92 -12.24 -6.10
CA GLU A 79 -12.87 -13.35 -7.08
C GLU A 79 -14.26 -13.72 -7.58
N ARG A 80 -15.23 -13.90 -6.70
CA ARG A 80 -16.61 -14.26 -7.09
C ARG A 80 -17.31 -13.18 -7.90
N GLU A 81 -17.05 -11.89 -7.59
CA GLU A 81 -17.74 -10.76 -8.24
C GLU A 81 -17.08 -10.32 -9.55
N GLN A 82 -15.75 -10.43 -9.65
CA GLN A 82 -14.98 -9.88 -10.77
C GLN A 82 -14.18 -10.94 -11.56
N GLY A 83 -13.79 -12.03 -10.92
CA GLY A 83 -12.95 -13.08 -11.51
C GLY A 83 -11.50 -12.67 -11.72
N SER A 84 -11.09 -11.47 -11.31
CA SER A 84 -9.72 -10.95 -11.45
C SER A 84 -9.38 -9.96 -10.35
N LEU A 85 -8.08 -9.74 -10.14
CA LEU A 85 -7.56 -8.66 -9.29
C LEU A 85 -6.24 -8.17 -9.89
N ASP A 86 -6.17 -6.88 -10.20
CA ASP A 86 -5.03 -6.28 -10.91
C ASP A 86 -4.16 -5.43 -10.00
N VAL A 87 -4.74 -4.80 -8.98
CA VAL A 87 -4.04 -3.86 -8.10
C VAL A 87 -4.36 -4.13 -6.64
N VAL A 88 -3.33 -4.35 -5.84
CA VAL A 88 -3.42 -4.34 -4.37
C VAL A 88 -2.67 -3.11 -3.84
N VAL A 89 -3.38 -2.27 -3.07
CA VAL A 89 -2.77 -1.16 -2.33
C VAL A 89 -2.85 -1.44 -0.84
N ASN A 90 -1.73 -1.87 -0.27
CA ASN A 90 -1.56 -2.04 1.17
C ASN A 90 -1.33 -0.68 1.82
N ASN A 91 -2.42 0.03 2.19
CA ASN A 91 -2.37 1.35 2.80
C ASN A 91 -2.68 1.32 4.30
N ALA A 92 -3.47 0.39 4.81
CA ALA A 92 -3.79 0.31 6.24
C ALA A 92 -2.52 0.36 7.10
N GLY A 93 -2.54 1.19 8.15
CA GLY A 93 -1.39 1.37 9.02
C GLY A 93 -1.72 2.09 10.31
N VAL A 94 -0.87 1.88 11.31
CA VAL A 94 -0.89 2.57 12.61
C VAL A 94 0.48 3.15 12.93
N PHE A 95 0.50 4.22 13.72
CA PHE A 95 1.72 4.90 14.15
C PHE A 95 1.64 5.20 15.66
N PRO A 96 2.07 4.28 16.53
CA PRO A 96 2.18 4.58 17.95
C PRO A 96 3.34 5.57 18.16
N ARG A 97 3.06 6.65 18.87
CA ARG A 97 4.07 7.63 19.27
C ARG A 97 4.79 7.10 20.51
N SER A 98 5.75 6.21 20.32
CA SER A 98 6.57 5.65 21.39
C SER A 98 7.93 6.33 21.48
N GLY A 99 8.50 6.33 22.69
CA GLY A 99 9.85 6.77 22.97
C GLY A 99 10.92 5.80 22.44
N PRO A 100 12.13 5.82 23.02
CA PRO A 100 13.19 4.89 22.67
C PRO A 100 12.79 3.45 23.01
N LEU A 101 13.52 2.49 22.45
CA LEU A 101 13.18 1.05 22.52
C LEU A 101 12.93 0.52 23.94
N HIS A 102 13.72 0.97 24.92
CA HIS A 102 13.60 0.50 26.31
C HIS A 102 12.39 1.08 27.07
N GLU A 103 11.70 2.06 26.50
CA GLU A 103 10.48 2.67 27.06
C GLU A 103 9.22 2.26 26.27
N MET A 104 9.38 1.49 25.19
CA MET A 104 8.27 1.09 24.34
C MET A 104 7.48 -0.04 24.99
N ASP A 105 6.15 0.07 25.00
CA ASP A 105 5.27 -1.03 25.34
C ASP A 105 5.30 -2.10 24.22
N LEU A 106 5.51 -3.36 24.58
CA LEU A 106 5.49 -4.46 23.61
C LEU A 106 4.12 -4.66 22.97
N SER A 107 3.03 -4.28 23.62
CA SER A 107 1.69 -4.31 23.00
C SER A 107 1.57 -3.34 21.83
N ASP A 108 2.24 -2.18 21.90
CA ASP A 108 2.35 -1.24 20.77
C ASP A 108 3.19 -1.82 19.63
N PHE A 109 4.26 -2.54 19.98
CA PHE A 109 5.06 -3.26 18.99
C PHE A 109 4.23 -4.33 18.29
N ASP A 110 3.58 -5.21 19.03
CA ASP A 110 2.77 -6.31 18.51
C ASP A 110 1.65 -5.79 17.61
N ARG A 111 0.90 -4.78 18.06
CA ARG A 111 -0.14 -4.13 17.26
C ARG A 111 0.41 -3.51 15.98
N THR A 112 1.54 -2.83 16.06
CA THR A 112 2.16 -2.18 14.90
C THR A 112 2.62 -3.22 13.88
N MET A 113 3.27 -4.28 14.32
CA MET A 113 3.70 -5.37 13.44
C MET A 113 2.51 -6.11 12.84
N ALA A 114 1.44 -6.33 13.61
CA ALA A 114 0.23 -6.98 13.11
C ALA A 114 -0.42 -6.18 11.97
N VAL A 115 -0.58 -4.87 12.14
CA VAL A 115 -1.22 -4.02 11.12
C VAL A 115 -0.26 -3.69 9.97
N ASN A 116 0.93 -3.18 10.27
CA ASN A 116 1.80 -2.57 9.27
C ASN A 116 2.65 -3.57 8.46
N LEU A 117 2.86 -4.78 8.97
CA LEU A 117 3.68 -5.79 8.30
C LEU A 117 2.91 -7.09 8.04
N ARG A 118 2.37 -7.73 9.10
CA ARG A 118 1.60 -8.98 8.91
C ARG A 118 0.37 -8.75 8.04
N GLY A 119 -0.31 -7.60 8.18
CA GLY A 119 -1.47 -7.23 7.35
C GLY A 119 -1.13 -7.22 5.85
N PRO A 120 -0.16 -6.43 5.37
CA PRO A 120 0.30 -6.49 3.98
C PRO A 120 0.72 -7.88 3.51
N VAL A 121 1.36 -8.69 4.37
CA VAL A 121 1.69 -10.08 4.05
C VAL A 121 0.43 -10.92 3.84
N ALA A 122 -0.56 -10.82 4.74
CA ALA A 122 -1.81 -11.59 4.66
C ALA A 122 -2.62 -11.19 3.42
N VAL A 123 -2.84 -9.89 3.21
CA VAL A 123 -3.58 -9.38 2.04
C VAL A 123 -2.90 -9.82 0.74
N THR A 124 -1.60 -9.63 0.61
CA THR A 124 -0.86 -10.00 -0.59
C THR A 124 -0.88 -11.53 -0.80
N LYS A 125 -0.68 -12.33 0.26
CA LYS A 125 -0.73 -13.80 0.20
C LYS A 125 -2.04 -14.30 -0.39
N HIS A 126 -3.18 -13.79 0.11
CA HIS A 126 -4.48 -14.24 -0.39
C HIS A 126 -4.80 -13.69 -1.79
N ALA A 127 -4.30 -12.50 -2.13
CA ALA A 127 -4.46 -11.89 -3.45
C ALA A 127 -3.58 -12.51 -4.55
N LEU A 128 -2.41 -13.07 -4.19
CA LEU A 128 -1.42 -13.58 -5.16
C LEU A 128 -1.99 -14.55 -6.21
N PRO A 129 -2.86 -15.53 -5.89
CA PRO A 129 -3.43 -16.40 -6.92
C PRO A 129 -4.10 -15.61 -8.05
N LEU A 130 -4.94 -14.63 -7.72
CA LEU A 130 -5.61 -13.77 -8.71
C LEU A 130 -4.65 -12.82 -9.43
N LEU A 131 -3.70 -12.22 -8.70
CA LEU A 131 -2.70 -11.33 -9.28
C LEU A 131 -1.81 -12.03 -10.31
N LEU A 132 -1.51 -13.31 -10.12
CA LEU A 132 -0.63 -14.09 -11.00
C LEU A 132 -1.37 -14.67 -12.22
N GLU A 133 -2.70 -14.66 -12.26
CA GLU A 133 -3.47 -15.02 -13.46
C GLU A 133 -3.39 -13.92 -14.52
N GLY A 134 -3.21 -12.67 -14.11
CA GLY A 134 -3.01 -11.53 -14.99
C GLY A 134 -1.55 -11.29 -15.36
N THR A 135 -1.32 -10.44 -16.34
CA THR A 135 0.02 -9.94 -16.69
C THR A 135 0.19 -8.49 -16.29
N GLY A 136 1.19 -8.19 -15.46
CA GLY A 136 1.48 -6.83 -15.00
C GLY A 136 0.60 -6.36 -13.85
N SER A 137 0.15 -7.28 -13.03
CA SER A 137 -0.55 -6.95 -11.77
C SER A 137 0.39 -6.21 -10.82
N ARG A 138 -0.16 -5.37 -9.97
CA ARG A 138 0.61 -4.42 -9.15
C ARG A 138 0.30 -4.60 -7.67
N VAL A 139 1.37 -4.66 -6.88
CA VAL A 139 1.29 -4.54 -5.42
C VAL A 139 2.00 -3.25 -5.00
N VAL A 140 1.24 -2.31 -4.46
CA VAL A 140 1.73 -1.03 -3.96
C VAL A 140 1.61 -1.02 -2.44
N THR A 141 2.72 -0.95 -1.73
CA THR A 141 2.71 -0.97 -0.26
C THR A 141 3.18 0.35 0.34
N LEU A 142 2.35 0.95 1.19
CA LEU A 142 2.68 2.20 1.88
C LEU A 142 3.79 1.95 2.91
N SER A 143 4.99 2.40 2.59
CA SER A 143 6.16 2.46 3.45
C SER A 143 6.31 3.87 4.07
N SER A 144 7.51 4.24 4.44
CA SER A 144 7.85 5.55 5.02
C SER A 144 9.34 5.84 4.85
N GLY A 145 9.70 7.12 4.78
CA GLY A 145 11.08 7.54 4.94
C GLY A 145 11.69 7.12 6.28
N LEU A 146 10.87 6.88 7.31
CA LEU A 146 11.31 6.36 8.60
C LEU A 146 11.74 4.88 8.58
N GLY A 147 11.39 4.14 7.53
CA GLY A 147 11.83 2.75 7.32
C GLY A 147 13.14 2.64 6.51
N ARG A 148 13.76 3.75 6.13
CA ARG A 148 15.04 3.72 5.43
C ARG A 148 16.18 3.38 6.38
N PHE A 149 17.12 2.55 5.92
CA PHE A 149 18.26 2.08 6.72
C PHE A 149 19.58 2.03 5.95
N THR A 150 19.56 2.48 4.67
CA THR A 150 20.76 2.68 3.83
C THR A 150 21.09 4.17 3.69
N ASP A 151 22.24 4.50 3.17
CA ASP A 151 22.68 5.88 2.88
C ASP A 151 22.64 6.85 4.07
N GLY A 152 23.15 6.43 5.22
CA GLY A 152 23.23 7.28 6.41
C GLY A 152 22.59 6.67 7.65
N GLY A 153 22.06 5.48 7.52
CA GLY A 153 21.47 4.75 8.64
C GLY A 153 20.04 5.14 8.99
N MET A 154 19.58 4.68 10.13
CA MET A 154 18.24 4.93 10.66
C MET A 154 18.35 5.88 11.86
N ASP A 155 17.54 6.94 11.87
CA ASP A 155 17.40 7.81 13.04
C ASP A 155 16.73 7.06 14.20
N GLY A 156 16.89 7.57 15.43
CA GLY A 156 16.22 7.04 16.62
C GLY A 156 14.70 7.34 16.67
N GLY A 157 14.06 6.83 17.72
CA GLY A 157 12.62 6.99 17.98
C GLY A 157 11.72 6.10 17.13
N TYR A 158 10.51 5.89 17.61
CA TYR A 158 9.45 5.12 16.92
C TYR A 158 9.85 3.70 16.51
N PRO A 159 10.44 2.87 17.40
CA PRO A 159 11.06 1.61 17.01
C PRO A 159 10.10 0.64 16.32
N ALA A 160 8.90 0.44 16.85
CA ALA A 160 7.90 -0.45 16.24
C ALA A 160 7.55 -0.02 14.81
N TYR A 161 7.29 1.27 14.62
CA TYR A 161 6.94 1.80 13.30
C TYR A 161 8.08 1.66 12.30
N ARG A 162 9.30 2.09 12.68
CA ARG A 162 10.47 1.97 11.81
C ARG A 162 10.73 0.53 11.39
N LEU A 163 10.74 -0.41 12.36
CA LEU A 163 10.95 -1.83 12.08
C LEU A 163 9.86 -2.40 11.18
N SER A 164 8.59 -2.01 11.39
CA SER A 164 7.50 -2.45 10.51
C SER A 164 7.71 -1.96 9.06
N LYS A 165 8.19 -0.73 8.87
CA LYS A 165 8.43 -0.16 7.53
C LYS A 165 9.70 -0.68 6.86
N VAL A 166 10.70 -1.12 7.60
CA VAL A 166 11.81 -1.95 7.09
C VAL A 166 11.27 -3.29 6.59
N GLY A 167 10.43 -3.95 7.40
CA GLY A 167 9.79 -5.22 7.01
C GLY A 167 8.98 -5.12 5.70
N VAL A 168 8.26 -4.02 5.50
CA VAL A 168 7.56 -3.74 4.22
C VAL A 168 8.55 -3.65 3.05
N GLY A 169 9.73 -3.05 3.25
CA GLY A 169 10.80 -3.05 2.24
C GLY A 169 11.24 -4.46 1.89
N GLY A 170 11.47 -5.30 2.91
CA GLY A 170 11.80 -6.71 2.72
C GLY A 170 10.72 -7.49 1.96
N LEU A 171 9.43 -7.30 2.33
CA LEU A 171 8.31 -7.90 1.61
C LEU A 171 8.31 -7.49 0.13
N THR A 172 8.49 -6.21 -0.15
CA THR A 172 8.51 -5.68 -1.52
C THR A 172 9.63 -6.30 -2.36
N ALA A 173 10.84 -6.39 -1.80
CA ALA A 173 11.99 -7.01 -2.48
C ALA A 173 11.77 -8.53 -2.68
N TYR A 174 11.17 -9.22 -1.71
CA TYR A 174 10.82 -10.64 -1.84
C TYR A 174 9.80 -10.88 -2.95
N LEU A 175 8.74 -10.07 -3.01
CA LEU A 175 7.72 -10.22 -4.06
C LEU A 175 8.28 -10.04 -5.47
N ASP A 176 9.19 -9.09 -5.66
CA ASP A 176 9.89 -8.89 -6.92
C ASP A 176 10.77 -10.09 -7.28
N ALA A 177 11.56 -10.59 -6.32
CA ALA A 177 12.47 -11.71 -6.53
C ALA A 177 11.74 -13.03 -6.84
N GLU A 178 10.59 -13.28 -6.20
CA GLU A 178 9.86 -14.54 -6.31
C GLU A 178 8.86 -14.54 -7.48
N TYR A 179 8.21 -13.40 -7.76
CA TYR A 179 7.09 -13.32 -8.69
C TYR A 179 7.31 -12.34 -9.84
N GLY A 180 8.42 -11.60 -9.87
CA GLY A 180 8.71 -10.64 -10.94
C GLY A 180 8.76 -11.26 -12.32
N ASP A 181 9.38 -12.43 -12.45
CA ASP A 181 9.43 -13.19 -13.71
C ASP A 181 8.05 -13.74 -14.14
N GLN A 182 7.07 -13.79 -13.24
CA GLN A 182 5.69 -14.14 -13.51
C GLN A 182 4.84 -12.90 -13.86
N GLY A 183 5.46 -11.71 -13.94
CA GLY A 183 4.82 -10.47 -14.35
C GLY A 183 4.28 -9.60 -13.23
N LEU A 184 4.49 -9.96 -11.95
CA LEU A 184 4.10 -9.13 -10.81
C LEU A 184 5.01 -7.91 -10.71
N VAL A 185 4.42 -6.72 -10.53
CA VAL A 185 5.14 -5.46 -10.29
C VAL A 185 4.88 -5.01 -8.83
N ALA A 186 5.83 -5.25 -7.95
CA ALA A 186 5.71 -4.94 -6.54
C ALA A 186 6.60 -3.74 -6.15
N ASN A 187 6.01 -2.67 -5.60
CA ASN A 187 6.75 -1.49 -5.18
C ASN A 187 6.27 -0.95 -3.83
N ALA A 188 7.17 -0.36 -3.08
CA ALA A 188 6.86 0.38 -1.87
C ALA A 188 6.91 1.89 -2.14
N VAL A 189 6.16 2.66 -1.34
CA VAL A 189 6.10 4.11 -1.48
C VAL A 189 6.14 4.82 -0.13
N SER A 190 6.94 5.87 -0.04
CA SER A 190 6.88 6.83 1.06
C SER A 190 6.01 8.02 0.64
N PRO A 191 4.81 8.20 1.23
CA PRO A 191 3.94 9.33 0.87
C PRO A 191 4.44 10.68 1.42
N GLY A 192 5.48 10.65 2.26
CA GLY A 192 5.94 11.81 3.03
C GLY A 192 5.13 12.03 4.31
N TRP A 193 5.25 13.22 4.91
CA TRP A 193 4.48 13.60 6.10
C TRP A 193 3.17 14.28 5.67
N VAL A 194 2.07 13.55 5.84
CA VAL A 194 0.75 13.89 5.28
C VAL A 194 -0.24 14.19 6.39
N ARG A 195 -1.02 15.26 6.22
CA ARG A 195 -2.05 15.75 7.15
C ARG A 195 -3.24 14.78 7.16
N THR A 196 -3.16 13.85 8.08
CA THR A 196 -4.15 12.82 8.38
C THR A 196 -4.25 12.70 9.90
N GLU A 197 -5.18 11.91 10.40
CA GLU A 197 -5.24 11.60 11.83
C GLU A 197 -3.89 11.06 12.37
N MET A 198 -3.19 10.27 11.57
CA MET A 198 -1.86 9.74 11.89
C MET A 198 -0.78 10.84 11.87
N GLY A 199 -0.79 11.70 10.86
CA GLY A 199 0.26 12.70 10.63
C GLY A 199 0.10 13.97 11.46
N GLY A 200 -1.13 14.29 11.89
CA GLY A 200 -1.48 15.54 12.59
C GLY A 200 -1.65 16.74 11.66
N ASP A 201 -2.13 17.84 12.23
CA ASP A 201 -2.48 19.04 11.47
C ASP A 201 -1.27 19.81 10.94
N ASP A 202 -0.11 19.68 11.61
CA ASP A 202 1.14 20.34 11.22
C ASP A 202 1.80 19.72 9.97
N ALA A 203 1.28 18.60 9.49
CA ALA A 203 1.86 17.95 8.33
C ALA A 203 1.69 18.81 7.05
N PRO A 204 2.78 19.01 6.28
CA PRO A 204 2.79 19.96 5.16
C PRO A 204 2.04 19.46 3.92
N ARG A 205 1.80 18.15 3.80
CA ARG A 205 1.17 17.55 2.62
C ARG A 205 -0.31 17.28 2.84
N SER A 206 -1.14 17.57 1.84
CA SER A 206 -2.53 17.09 1.81
C SER A 206 -2.61 15.58 1.60
N PRO A 207 -3.72 14.92 1.97
CA PRO A 207 -3.96 13.52 1.64
C PRO A 207 -3.86 13.24 0.13
N SER A 208 -4.40 14.11 -0.72
CA SER A 208 -4.30 13.97 -2.18
C SER A 208 -2.86 14.03 -2.68
N LYS A 209 -2.03 14.92 -2.11
CA LYS A 209 -0.58 14.95 -2.44
C LYS A 209 0.13 13.67 -2.00
N GLY A 210 -0.29 13.08 -0.87
CA GLY A 210 0.21 11.79 -0.39
C GLY A 210 -0.18 10.61 -1.30
N ALA A 211 -1.32 10.72 -1.97
CA ALA A 211 -1.86 9.69 -2.87
C ALA A 211 -1.23 9.69 -4.28
N GLU A 212 -0.63 10.79 -4.74
CA GLU A 212 -0.12 10.91 -6.12
C GLU A 212 0.86 9.79 -6.50
N THR A 213 1.86 9.51 -5.67
CA THR A 213 2.86 8.46 -6.00
C THR A 213 2.29 7.05 -5.89
N PRO A 214 1.48 6.67 -4.87
CA PRO A 214 0.77 5.39 -4.86
C PRO A 214 -0.09 5.15 -6.11
N VAL A 215 -0.89 6.14 -6.52
CA VAL A 215 -1.73 6.07 -7.74
C VAL A 215 -0.87 5.94 -8.99
N TRP A 216 0.23 6.67 -9.07
CA TRP A 216 1.17 6.57 -10.18
C TRP A 216 1.80 5.15 -10.28
N LEU A 217 2.16 4.53 -9.16
CA LEU A 217 2.66 3.15 -9.10
C LEU A 217 1.59 2.12 -9.50
N ALA A 218 0.34 2.35 -9.12
CA ALA A 218 -0.79 1.50 -9.51
C ALA A 218 -1.03 1.50 -11.04
N ARG A 219 -0.52 2.49 -11.78
CA ARG A 219 -0.56 2.59 -13.24
C ARG A 219 0.65 1.97 -13.94
N PHE A 220 1.60 1.38 -13.23
CA PHE A 220 2.75 0.76 -13.88
C PHE A 220 2.30 -0.34 -14.84
N ALA A 221 2.80 -0.23 -16.08
CA ALA A 221 2.58 -1.25 -17.10
C ALA A 221 3.58 -2.41 -16.92
N PRO A 222 3.32 -3.59 -17.52
CA PRO A 222 4.25 -4.71 -17.50
C PRO A 222 5.67 -4.29 -17.92
N GLY A 223 6.68 -4.79 -17.20
CA GLY A 223 8.10 -4.46 -17.44
C GLY A 223 8.56 -3.15 -16.81
N SER A 224 7.69 -2.41 -16.11
CA SER A 224 8.11 -1.27 -15.29
C SER A 224 8.95 -1.73 -14.10
N PRO A 225 9.78 -0.83 -13.50
CA PRO A 225 10.62 -1.18 -12.37
C PRO A 225 9.82 -1.77 -11.19
N SER A 226 10.34 -2.84 -10.63
CA SER A 226 9.78 -3.56 -9.49
C SER A 226 10.82 -3.70 -8.37
N GLY A 227 10.41 -4.06 -7.15
CA GLY A 227 11.29 -4.23 -6.00
C GLY A 227 11.91 -2.93 -5.49
N ARG A 228 11.25 -1.78 -5.62
CA ARG A 228 11.83 -0.46 -5.34
C ARG A 228 11.02 0.33 -4.32
N LEU A 229 11.71 1.27 -3.65
CA LEU A 229 11.08 2.29 -2.81
C LEU A 229 11.01 3.61 -3.59
N TRP A 230 9.82 4.24 -3.57
CA TRP A 230 9.53 5.46 -4.31
C TRP A 230 9.06 6.58 -3.40
N LYS A 231 9.37 7.82 -3.80
CA LYS A 231 8.83 9.03 -3.20
C LYS A 231 8.80 10.13 -4.28
N ASP A 232 7.68 10.82 -4.38
CA ASP A 232 7.50 11.93 -5.34
C ASP A 232 7.87 11.52 -6.80
N HIS A 233 7.47 10.30 -7.20
CA HIS A 233 7.77 9.69 -8.50
C HIS A 233 9.26 9.38 -8.75
N GLU A 234 10.11 9.48 -7.74
CA GLU A 234 11.53 9.19 -7.82
C GLU A 234 11.90 7.95 -7.00
N ARG A 235 12.86 7.18 -7.48
CA ARG A 235 13.42 6.07 -6.69
C ARG A 235 14.27 6.63 -5.56
N ILE A 236 14.09 6.09 -4.38
CA ILE A 236 14.93 6.39 -3.21
C ILE A 236 15.51 5.09 -2.64
N SER A 237 16.59 5.21 -1.87
CA SER A 237 17.21 4.07 -1.18
C SER A 237 16.34 3.56 -0.01
N TRP A 238 16.52 2.29 0.31
CA TRP A 238 15.92 1.64 1.49
C TRP A 238 16.48 2.12 2.81
#